data_ec7c6158b4e1783b50bae96b9604d7ea
#
_entry.id   ec7c6158b4e1783b50bae96b9604d7ea
#
_cell.length_a   1.000
_cell.length_b   1.000
_cell.length_c   1.000
_cell.angle_alpha   90.00
_cell.angle_beta   90.00
_cell.angle_gamma   90.00
#
_symmetry.space_group_name_H-M   'P 1'
#
loop_
_entity.id
_entity.type
_entity.pdbx_description
1 polymer ?
#
loop_
_entity_poly.entity_id
_entity_poly.type
_entity_poly.pdbx_seq_one_letter_code
_entity_poly.pdbx_strand_id
1 'polypeptide(L)'
;MSAVQGHWREVSEQTLPAATYLNDSTRTSSQLIIIVERKEDWASYFPSEDIVTAQEYLEQSGDREQGKRVQVINLCRSYKYLGHGYYCSLLAEARGHKVIPSVRTISELTRKSLYGLALDDLDKTLEKALSHHAYSDTEGFTLTLYFGKTNIEPLQDLARQLFEIFACPILLVEFRRTNGWHIEGIKFGALHKLREDQEDQFAHSLDSFS
;
A
#
# COMPACT_ATOMS: atom_id res chain seq x y z
N MET A 1 64.93 64.31 15.47
CA MET A 1 64.96 62.91 15.06
C MET A 1 64.02 62.16 16.01
N SER A 2 62.74 62.10 15.64
CA SER A 2 61.66 61.64 16.54
C SER A 2 61.25 60.27 16.08
N ALA A 3 61.29 59.32 17.00
CA ALA A 3 60.73 57.97 16.81
C ALA A 3 59.27 58.01 17.14
N VAL A 4 58.44 57.59 16.20
CA VAL A 4 57.00 57.41 16.35
C VAL A 4 56.73 55.98 16.78
N GLN A 5 56.26 55.79 17.99
CA GLN A 5 55.79 54.50 18.55
C GLN A 5 54.37 54.26 18.03
N GLY A 6 54.26 53.22 17.25
CA GLY A 6 52.95 52.74 16.82
C GLY A 6 52.26 51.88 17.90
N HIS A 7 51.07 52.31 18.30
CA HIS A 7 50.27 51.68 19.33
C HIS A 7 49.42 50.63 18.67
N TRP A 8 49.68 49.34 18.85
CA TRP A 8 48.86 48.27 18.44
C TRP A 8 47.70 48.04 19.44
N ARG A 9 46.52 48.32 19.06
CA ARG A 9 45.31 47.94 19.84
C ARG A 9 45.08 46.46 19.68
N GLU A 10 45.02 45.74 20.77
CA GLU A 10 44.48 44.40 20.87
C GLU A 10 42.99 44.41 20.45
N VAL A 11 42.71 43.66 19.43
CA VAL A 11 41.34 43.38 19.03
C VAL A 11 40.87 42.18 19.85
N SER A 12 39.97 42.45 20.79
CA SER A 12 39.33 41.43 21.61
C SER A 12 38.61 40.40 20.70
N GLU A 13 38.96 39.14 20.85
CA GLU A 13 38.20 38.02 20.29
C GLU A 13 36.77 38.07 20.81
N GLN A 14 35.84 38.56 19.98
CA GLN A 14 34.41 38.34 20.19
C GLN A 14 34.12 36.90 19.86
N THR A 15 33.93 36.08 20.88
CA THR A 15 33.39 34.74 20.81
C THR A 15 32.01 34.81 20.16
N LEU A 16 31.89 34.36 18.91
CA LEU A 16 30.61 34.16 18.23
C LEU A 16 29.85 33.07 19.00
N PRO A 17 28.56 33.30 19.30
CA PRO A 17 27.74 32.25 19.92
C PRO A 17 27.67 31.05 18.99
N ALA A 18 27.90 29.87 19.53
CA ALA A 18 27.76 28.59 18.83
C ALA A 18 26.45 28.56 18.13
N ALA A 19 26.49 28.43 16.80
CA ALA A 19 25.29 28.19 16.00
C ALA A 19 24.63 26.95 16.56
N THR A 20 23.51 27.15 17.22
CA THR A 20 22.60 26.10 17.62
C THR A 20 22.17 25.44 16.32
N TYR A 21 22.77 24.33 15.98
CA TYR A 21 22.27 23.43 14.96
C TYR A 21 20.89 22.98 15.43
N LEU A 22 19.86 23.65 14.95
CA LEU A 22 18.50 23.17 15.04
C LEU A 22 18.49 21.82 14.34
N ASN A 23 18.53 20.81 15.17
CA ASN A 23 18.33 19.43 14.75
C ASN A 23 16.88 19.36 14.26
N ASP A 24 16.68 19.67 12.99
CA ASP A 24 15.38 19.57 12.31
C ASP A 24 15.05 18.09 12.11
N SER A 25 14.82 17.43 13.24
CA SER A 25 14.27 16.08 13.31
C SER A 25 12.75 16.15 13.22
N THR A 26 12.23 16.87 12.25
CA THR A 26 10.87 16.63 11.78
C THR A 26 10.87 15.36 10.93
N ARG A 27 11.18 14.22 11.56
CA ARG A 27 10.67 12.94 11.11
C ARG A 27 9.15 13.05 11.24
N THR A 28 8.49 13.42 10.15
CA THR A 28 7.04 13.33 10.05
C THR A 28 6.70 11.87 10.31
N SER A 29 6.25 11.54 11.52
CA SER A 29 5.88 10.18 11.86
C SER A 29 4.72 9.77 10.95
N SER A 30 4.95 8.76 10.10
CA SER A 30 3.87 8.15 9.34
C SER A 30 3.09 7.25 10.29
N GLN A 31 1.78 7.41 10.33
CA GLN A 31 0.89 6.55 11.09
C GLN A 31 0.24 5.56 10.11
N LEU A 32 0.26 4.27 10.45
CA LEU A 32 -0.44 3.23 9.71
C LEU A 32 -1.77 2.94 10.43
N ILE A 33 -2.87 2.91 9.69
CA ILE A 33 -4.18 2.48 10.19
C ILE A 33 -4.65 1.30 9.35
N ILE A 34 -5.00 0.21 10.00
CA ILE A 34 -5.56 -0.98 9.36
C ILE A 34 -7.05 -1.07 9.68
N ILE A 35 -7.88 -1.03 8.66
CA ILE A 35 -9.34 -1.12 8.80
C ILE A 35 -9.80 -2.53 8.46
N VAL A 36 -10.50 -3.16 9.38
CA VAL A 36 -11.16 -4.46 9.20
C VAL A 36 -12.67 -4.34 9.36
N GLU A 37 -13.43 -5.24 8.77
CA GLU A 37 -14.90 -5.24 8.95
C GLU A 37 -15.26 -5.61 10.39
N ARG A 38 -14.58 -6.63 10.96
CA ARG A 38 -14.74 -7.11 12.33
C ARG A 38 -13.38 -7.39 12.94
N LYS A 39 -13.24 -7.22 14.27
CA LYS A 39 -11.96 -7.48 14.96
C LYS A 39 -11.49 -8.93 14.81
N GLU A 40 -12.43 -9.86 14.73
CA GLU A 40 -12.13 -11.29 14.55
C GLU A 40 -11.47 -11.59 13.19
N ASP A 41 -11.63 -10.74 12.20
CA ASP A 41 -10.95 -10.88 10.91
C ASP A 41 -9.43 -10.72 11.03
N TRP A 42 -8.96 -10.16 12.15
CA TRP A 42 -7.54 -9.92 12.43
C TRP A 42 -6.95 -10.85 13.49
N ALA A 43 -7.73 -11.70 14.13
CA ALA A 43 -7.35 -12.46 15.33
C ALA A 43 -6.13 -13.39 15.14
N SER A 44 -5.84 -13.82 13.90
CA SER A 44 -4.74 -14.74 13.58
C SER A 44 -3.42 -14.02 13.26
N TYR A 45 -3.41 -12.69 13.21
CA TYR A 45 -2.26 -11.89 12.77
C TYR A 45 -1.62 -11.12 13.91
N PHE A 46 -0.56 -10.38 13.57
CA PHE A 46 0.21 -9.61 14.53
C PHE A 46 -0.67 -8.67 15.36
N PRO A 47 -0.48 -8.64 16.68
CA PRO A 47 -1.10 -7.61 17.51
C PRO A 47 -0.57 -6.25 17.06
N SER A 48 -1.46 -5.40 16.55
CA SER A 48 -1.17 -4.02 16.18
C SER A 48 -2.15 -3.11 16.90
N GLU A 49 -1.65 -2.03 17.49
CA GLU A 49 -2.48 -1.01 18.12
C GLU A 49 -3.25 -0.16 17.10
N ASP A 50 -2.86 -0.23 15.83
CA ASP A 50 -3.39 0.57 14.73
C ASP A 50 -4.58 -0.08 14.01
N ILE A 51 -5.15 -1.17 14.57
CA ILE A 51 -6.32 -1.86 13.99
C ILE A 51 -7.61 -1.23 14.49
N VAL A 52 -8.47 -0.85 13.56
CA VAL A 52 -9.80 -0.31 13.83
C VAL A 52 -10.86 -1.04 12.99
N THR A 53 -12.08 -1.15 13.51
CA THR A 53 -13.19 -1.62 12.69
C THR A 53 -13.65 -0.54 11.73
N ALA A 54 -14.31 -0.95 10.65
CA ALA A 54 -14.91 -0.01 9.70
C ALA A 54 -15.86 0.98 10.41
N GLN A 55 -16.65 0.50 11.36
CA GLN A 55 -17.55 1.35 12.14
C GLN A 55 -16.78 2.37 12.98
N GLU A 56 -15.79 1.92 13.77
CA GLU A 56 -14.95 2.80 14.58
C GLU A 56 -14.27 3.87 13.71
N TYR A 57 -13.76 3.50 12.54
CA TYR A 57 -13.11 4.43 11.62
C TYR A 57 -14.09 5.48 11.04
N LEU A 58 -15.31 5.07 10.71
CA LEU A 58 -16.33 5.97 10.17
C LEU A 58 -16.88 6.94 11.23
N GLU A 59 -16.94 6.52 12.49
CA GLU A 59 -17.43 7.31 13.63
C GLU A 59 -16.36 8.28 14.18
N GLN A 60 -15.07 8.06 13.90
CA GLN A 60 -14.00 8.93 14.38
C GLN A 60 -14.09 10.32 13.74
N SER A 61 -14.04 11.37 14.57
CA SER A 61 -13.77 12.71 14.10
C SER A 61 -12.31 12.85 13.67
N GLY A 62 -12.05 13.44 12.49
CA GLY A 62 -10.70 13.54 11.89
C GLY A 62 -9.68 14.42 12.64
N ASP A 63 -9.99 14.88 13.86
CA ASP A 63 -9.15 15.82 14.61
C ASP A 63 -7.88 15.20 15.23
N ARG A 64 -7.82 13.87 15.34
CA ARG A 64 -6.69 13.18 16.01
C ARG A 64 -5.41 13.10 15.16
N GLU A 65 -5.49 13.42 13.87
CA GLU A 65 -4.45 13.10 12.88
C GLU A 65 -3.87 14.35 12.21
N GLN A 66 -4.24 15.57 12.70
CA GLN A 66 -3.75 16.83 12.13
C GLN A 66 -2.22 16.90 12.16
N GLY A 67 -1.64 17.05 10.96
CA GLY A 67 -0.20 17.22 10.78
C GLY A 67 0.62 15.93 10.64
N LYS A 68 -0.01 14.74 10.67
CA LYS A 68 0.65 13.45 10.43
C LYS A 68 0.40 12.96 9.01
N ARG A 69 1.37 12.24 8.45
CA ARG A 69 1.13 11.45 7.23
C ARG A 69 0.48 10.14 7.63
N VAL A 70 -0.79 9.96 7.27
CA VAL A 70 -1.53 8.74 7.59
C VAL A 70 -1.63 7.86 6.35
N GLN A 71 -1.26 6.59 6.51
CA GLN A 71 -1.49 5.53 5.54
C GLN A 71 -2.59 4.62 6.06
N VAL A 72 -3.57 4.34 5.20
CA VAL A 72 -4.71 3.47 5.54
C VAL A 72 -4.68 2.22 4.66
N ILE A 73 -4.71 1.06 5.30
CA ILE A 73 -4.94 -0.22 4.64
C ILE A 73 -6.37 -0.66 4.94
N ASN A 74 -7.22 -0.59 3.93
CA ASN A 74 -8.62 -0.97 4.07
C ASN A 74 -8.79 -2.45 3.68
N LEU A 75 -9.06 -3.30 4.67
CA LEU A 75 -9.25 -4.75 4.55
C LEU A 75 -10.72 -5.14 4.80
N CYS A 76 -11.67 -4.25 4.54
CA CYS A 76 -13.07 -4.58 4.64
C CYS A 76 -13.43 -5.76 3.72
N ARG A 77 -14.40 -6.57 4.15
CA ARG A 77 -14.85 -7.78 3.43
C ARG A 77 -15.44 -7.50 2.05
N SER A 78 -15.92 -6.27 1.83
CA SER A 78 -16.57 -5.86 0.60
C SER A 78 -16.36 -4.37 0.33
N TYR A 79 -16.11 -4.05 -0.95
CA TYR A 79 -15.99 -2.67 -1.44
C TYR A 79 -17.16 -2.27 -2.34
N LYS A 80 -18.32 -2.92 -2.17
CA LYS A 80 -19.53 -2.55 -2.92
C LYS A 80 -19.85 -1.07 -2.70
N TYR A 81 -20.32 -0.42 -3.76
CA TYR A 81 -20.79 0.97 -3.70
C TYR A 81 -21.79 1.16 -2.55
N LEU A 82 -21.61 2.22 -1.78
CA LEU A 82 -22.34 2.55 -0.54
C LEU A 82 -22.16 1.55 0.62
N GLY A 83 -21.24 0.59 0.53
CA GLY A 83 -20.87 -0.28 1.65
C GLY A 83 -19.78 0.32 2.54
N HIS A 84 -19.53 -0.29 3.71
CA HIS A 84 -18.53 0.19 4.69
C HIS A 84 -17.14 0.34 4.06
N GLY A 85 -16.66 -0.67 3.32
CA GLY A 85 -15.34 -0.59 2.70
C GLY A 85 -15.21 0.53 1.67
N TYR A 86 -16.27 0.82 0.92
CA TYR A 86 -16.30 1.98 0.03
C TYR A 86 -16.22 3.30 0.80
N TYR A 87 -17.04 3.43 1.86
CA TYR A 87 -17.04 4.65 2.67
C TYR A 87 -15.76 4.84 3.46
N CYS A 88 -15.12 3.78 3.95
CA CYS A 88 -13.81 3.88 4.60
C CYS A 88 -12.75 4.47 3.67
N SER A 89 -12.67 4.00 2.42
CA SER A 89 -11.74 4.56 1.44
C SER A 89 -12.09 6.02 1.09
N LEU A 90 -13.38 6.32 0.88
CA LEU A 90 -13.84 7.68 0.58
C LEU A 90 -13.51 8.66 1.70
N LEU A 91 -13.77 8.27 2.95
CA LEU A 91 -13.49 9.11 4.11
C LEU A 91 -11.99 9.28 4.34
N ALA A 92 -11.18 8.23 4.10
CA ALA A 92 -9.73 8.33 4.19
C ALA A 92 -9.18 9.37 3.17
N GLU A 93 -9.63 9.32 1.92
CA GLU A 93 -9.26 10.31 0.91
C GLU A 93 -9.72 11.72 1.30
N ALA A 94 -10.95 11.87 1.82
CA ALA A 94 -11.48 13.16 2.29
C ALA A 94 -10.69 13.74 3.46
N ARG A 95 -10.07 12.89 4.29
CA ARG A 95 -9.17 13.29 5.38
C ARG A 95 -7.73 13.56 4.91
N GLY A 96 -7.43 13.37 3.63
CA GLY A 96 -6.09 13.50 3.08
C GLY A 96 -5.14 12.33 3.41
N HIS A 97 -5.68 11.19 3.81
CA HIS A 97 -4.92 9.99 4.06
C HIS A 97 -4.58 9.26 2.75
N LYS A 98 -3.44 8.59 2.71
CA LYS A 98 -3.09 7.68 1.61
C LYS A 98 -3.76 6.33 1.87
N VAL A 99 -4.78 5.97 1.11
CA VAL A 99 -5.53 4.72 1.31
C VAL A 99 -5.37 3.73 0.17
N ILE A 100 -5.33 2.45 0.49
CA ILE A 100 -5.43 1.32 -0.43
C ILE A 100 -6.53 0.35 0.03
N PRO A 101 -7.45 -0.07 -0.89
CA PRO A 101 -7.64 0.51 -2.22
C PRO A 101 -8.24 1.92 -2.16
N SER A 102 -7.87 2.75 -3.13
CA SER A 102 -8.48 4.06 -3.36
C SER A 102 -9.92 3.92 -3.90
N VAL A 103 -10.74 4.97 -3.80
CA VAL A 103 -12.08 4.99 -4.42
C VAL A 103 -11.98 4.78 -5.94
N ARG A 104 -10.93 5.32 -6.56
CA ARG A 104 -10.65 5.10 -7.97
C ARG A 104 -10.40 3.61 -8.27
N THR A 105 -9.50 2.95 -7.53
CA THR A 105 -9.21 1.52 -7.67
C THR A 105 -10.46 0.67 -7.47
N ILE A 106 -11.29 1.01 -6.47
CA ILE A 106 -12.58 0.34 -6.25
C ILE A 106 -13.49 0.46 -7.47
N SER A 107 -13.61 1.66 -8.03
CA SER A 107 -14.48 1.91 -9.21
C SER A 107 -13.97 1.19 -10.45
N GLU A 108 -12.66 1.18 -10.68
CA GLU A 108 -12.03 0.52 -11.82
C GLU A 108 -12.20 -1.00 -11.75
N LEU A 109 -11.89 -1.64 -10.61
CA LEU A 109 -12.00 -3.09 -10.46
C LEU A 109 -13.44 -3.62 -10.47
N THR A 110 -14.43 -2.80 -10.14
CA THR A 110 -15.84 -3.20 -10.21
C THR A 110 -16.39 -3.21 -11.64
N ARG A 111 -15.66 -2.64 -12.60
CA ARG A 111 -16.11 -2.51 -14.00
C ARG A 111 -15.04 -3.05 -14.95
N LYS A 112 -15.19 -4.31 -15.40
CA LYS A 112 -14.23 -4.96 -16.32
C LYS A 112 -13.92 -4.11 -17.56
N SER A 113 -14.88 -3.37 -18.08
CA SER A 113 -14.69 -2.49 -19.24
C SER A 113 -13.69 -1.34 -19.00
N LEU A 114 -13.44 -0.96 -17.76
CA LEU A 114 -12.53 0.15 -17.46
C LEU A 114 -11.05 -0.29 -17.40
N TYR A 115 -10.78 -1.56 -17.09
CA TYR A 115 -9.40 -2.03 -16.97
C TYR A 115 -8.95 -2.98 -18.08
N GLY A 116 -9.86 -3.44 -18.95
CA GLY A 116 -9.52 -4.39 -20.02
C GLY A 116 -8.33 -3.94 -20.86
N LEU A 117 -8.35 -2.70 -21.35
CA LEU A 117 -7.26 -2.14 -22.16
C LEU A 117 -5.91 -2.07 -21.41
N ALA A 118 -5.95 -1.84 -20.10
CA ALA A 118 -4.72 -1.80 -19.29
C ALA A 118 -4.09 -3.18 -19.11
N LEU A 119 -4.86 -4.25 -19.32
CA LEU A 119 -4.40 -5.64 -19.19
C LEU A 119 -3.77 -6.19 -20.47
N ASP A 120 -4.14 -5.67 -21.64
CA ASP A 120 -3.64 -6.16 -22.94
C ASP A 120 -2.10 -6.12 -23.02
N ASP A 121 -1.47 -5.12 -22.41
CA ASP A 121 -0.01 -5.02 -22.34
C ASP A 121 0.61 -6.03 -21.36
N LEU A 122 -0.15 -6.47 -20.34
CA LEU A 122 0.30 -7.44 -19.34
C LEU A 122 0.23 -8.88 -19.87
N ASP A 123 -0.62 -9.17 -20.85
CA ASP A 123 -0.76 -10.50 -21.42
C ASP A 123 0.56 -11.00 -22.03
N LYS A 124 1.37 -10.10 -22.62
CA LYS A 124 2.71 -10.44 -23.12
C LYS A 124 3.67 -10.82 -21.99
N THR A 125 3.59 -10.13 -20.87
CA THR A 125 4.40 -10.43 -19.67
C THR A 125 3.98 -11.77 -19.09
N LEU A 126 2.68 -12.02 -19.04
CA LEU A 126 2.10 -13.28 -18.58
C LEU A 126 2.52 -14.46 -19.46
N GLU A 127 2.38 -14.34 -20.77
CA GLU A 127 2.76 -15.40 -21.72
C GLU A 127 4.24 -15.77 -21.58
N LYS A 128 5.12 -14.77 -21.47
CA LYS A 128 6.54 -14.97 -21.22
C LYS A 128 6.82 -15.69 -19.90
N ALA A 129 6.12 -15.28 -18.83
CA ALA A 129 6.29 -15.85 -17.50
C ALA A 129 5.84 -17.32 -17.44
N LEU A 130 4.78 -17.67 -18.15
CA LEU A 130 4.18 -19.01 -18.13
C LEU A 130 4.69 -19.96 -19.20
N SER A 131 5.42 -19.49 -20.22
CA SER A 131 5.90 -20.30 -21.36
C SER A 131 6.79 -21.49 -20.95
N HIS A 132 7.42 -21.43 -19.78
CA HIS A 132 8.36 -22.45 -19.29
C HIS A 132 7.91 -23.13 -17.99
N HIS A 133 6.66 -22.97 -17.57
CA HIS A 133 6.18 -23.44 -16.28
C HIS A 133 5.16 -24.59 -16.35
N ALA A 134 5.03 -25.32 -15.23
CA ALA A 134 4.14 -26.46 -15.02
C ALA A 134 2.63 -26.19 -15.22
N TYR A 135 2.25 -24.92 -15.53
CA TYR A 135 0.88 -24.54 -15.86
C TYR A 135 0.48 -24.80 -17.32
N SER A 136 1.39 -25.37 -18.12
CA SER A 136 1.15 -25.65 -19.55
C SER A 136 -0.04 -26.57 -19.81
N ASP A 137 -0.41 -27.40 -18.84
CA ASP A 137 -1.47 -28.41 -18.98
C ASP A 137 -2.80 -27.99 -18.36
N THR A 138 -2.93 -26.73 -17.88
CA THR A 138 -4.16 -26.21 -17.30
C THR A 138 -4.86 -25.23 -18.25
N GLU A 139 -6.19 -25.25 -18.25
CA GLU A 139 -7.01 -24.29 -19.02
C GLU A 139 -7.11 -22.90 -18.33
N GLY A 140 -6.76 -22.85 -17.05
CA GLY A 140 -6.74 -21.62 -16.26
C GLY A 140 -6.50 -21.88 -14.78
N PHE A 141 -6.16 -20.82 -14.06
CA PHE A 141 -5.96 -20.85 -12.60
C PHE A 141 -6.23 -19.47 -11.99
N THR A 142 -6.37 -19.45 -10.68
CA THR A 142 -6.52 -18.19 -9.92
C THR A 142 -5.30 -18.00 -9.03
N LEU A 143 -4.72 -16.80 -9.08
CA LEU A 143 -3.60 -16.38 -8.24
C LEU A 143 -4.07 -15.32 -7.24
N THR A 144 -3.67 -15.47 -5.98
CA THR A 144 -3.86 -14.45 -4.96
C THR A 144 -2.58 -13.64 -4.84
N LEU A 145 -2.70 -12.32 -4.92
CA LEU A 145 -1.60 -11.38 -4.75
C LEU A 145 -1.80 -10.60 -3.45
N TYR A 146 -0.73 -10.42 -2.70
CA TYR A 146 -0.70 -9.66 -1.45
C TYR A 146 0.24 -8.46 -1.60
N PHE A 147 -0.29 -7.24 -1.63
CA PHE A 147 0.51 -6.02 -1.82
C PHE A 147 1.47 -6.10 -3.02
N GLY A 148 1.02 -6.69 -4.13
CA GLY A 148 1.83 -6.88 -5.33
C GLY A 148 2.88 -7.98 -5.23
N LYS A 149 2.76 -8.88 -4.26
CA LYS A 149 3.65 -10.04 -4.09
C LYS A 149 2.92 -11.36 -4.32
N THR A 150 3.67 -12.35 -4.79
CA THR A 150 3.22 -13.72 -5.00
C THR A 150 4.32 -14.70 -4.63
N ASN A 151 3.97 -15.95 -4.30
CA ASN A 151 4.90 -17.03 -4.09
C ASN A 151 5.32 -17.75 -5.39
N ILE A 152 4.77 -17.34 -6.53
CA ILE A 152 5.12 -17.85 -7.85
C ILE A 152 6.12 -16.90 -8.49
N GLU A 153 7.42 -17.16 -8.31
CA GLU A 153 8.51 -16.26 -8.70
C GLU A 153 8.40 -15.74 -10.15
N PRO A 154 8.10 -16.56 -11.17
CA PRO A 154 7.95 -16.05 -12.54
C PRO A 154 6.83 -15.03 -12.73
N LEU A 155 5.85 -15.01 -11.84
CA LEU A 155 4.74 -14.06 -11.89
C LEU A 155 4.96 -12.82 -10.99
N GLN A 156 6.12 -12.70 -10.33
CA GLN A 156 6.39 -11.60 -9.43
C GLN A 156 6.40 -10.23 -10.12
N ASP A 157 6.97 -10.13 -11.32
CA ASP A 157 6.96 -8.88 -12.09
C ASP A 157 5.54 -8.49 -12.53
N LEU A 158 4.73 -9.47 -12.92
CA LEU A 158 3.32 -9.24 -13.23
C LEU A 158 2.55 -8.79 -11.99
N ALA A 159 2.77 -9.42 -10.84
CA ALA A 159 2.14 -9.07 -9.58
C ALA A 159 2.45 -7.62 -9.18
N ARG A 160 3.70 -7.19 -9.32
CA ARG A 160 4.13 -5.81 -9.07
C ARG A 160 3.45 -4.81 -10.02
N GLN A 161 3.41 -5.10 -11.32
CA GLN A 161 2.75 -4.24 -12.32
C GLN A 161 1.24 -4.13 -12.04
N LEU A 162 0.58 -5.23 -11.67
CA LEU A 162 -0.83 -5.21 -11.29
C LEU A 162 -1.09 -4.36 -10.04
N PHE A 163 -0.18 -4.37 -9.07
CA PHE A 163 -0.29 -3.53 -7.88
C PHE A 163 -0.03 -2.04 -8.19
N GLU A 164 0.86 -1.73 -9.13
CA GLU A 164 1.08 -0.34 -9.59
C GLU A 164 -0.18 0.24 -10.25
N ILE A 165 -0.93 -0.60 -10.98
CA ILE A 165 -2.18 -0.19 -11.63
C ILE A 165 -3.34 -0.18 -10.61
N PHE A 166 -3.46 -1.25 -9.82
CA PHE A 166 -4.55 -1.48 -8.87
C PHE A 166 -4.00 -1.69 -7.47
N ALA A 167 -3.60 -0.59 -6.82
CA ALA A 167 -3.11 -0.67 -5.44
C ALA A 167 -4.22 -1.20 -4.50
N CYS A 168 -4.16 -2.50 -4.22
CA CYS A 168 -5.11 -3.20 -3.37
C CYS A 168 -4.37 -4.23 -2.51
N PRO A 169 -4.70 -4.36 -1.20
CA PRO A 169 -4.00 -5.28 -0.30
C PRO A 169 -4.07 -6.74 -0.75
N ILE A 170 -5.23 -7.19 -1.22
CA ILE A 170 -5.46 -8.57 -1.66
C ILE A 170 -6.19 -8.54 -3.00
N LEU A 171 -5.54 -9.07 -4.05
CA LEU A 171 -6.13 -9.24 -5.37
C LEU A 171 -6.23 -10.72 -5.73
N LEU A 172 -7.35 -11.12 -6.31
CA LEU A 172 -7.54 -12.40 -6.97
C LEU A 172 -7.48 -12.18 -8.48
N VAL A 173 -6.51 -12.79 -9.14
CA VAL A 173 -6.30 -12.68 -10.58
C VAL A 173 -6.63 -14.01 -11.22
N GLU A 174 -7.62 -14.00 -12.11
CA GLU A 174 -8.07 -15.18 -12.84
C GLU A 174 -7.39 -15.21 -14.21
N PHE A 175 -6.62 -16.25 -14.46
CA PHE A 175 -5.96 -16.49 -15.74
C PHE A 175 -6.69 -17.57 -16.53
N ARG A 176 -6.75 -17.40 -17.84
CA ARG A 176 -7.33 -18.37 -18.76
C ARG A 176 -6.42 -18.55 -19.98
N ARG A 177 -6.41 -19.76 -20.50
CA ARG A 177 -5.69 -20.14 -21.72
C ARG A 177 -6.69 -20.51 -22.82
N THR A 178 -6.70 -19.73 -23.89
CA THR A 178 -7.48 -20.02 -25.11
C THR A 178 -6.56 -20.07 -26.33
N ASN A 179 -6.14 -18.94 -26.86
CA ASN A 179 -5.12 -18.80 -27.91
C ASN A 179 -3.82 -18.19 -27.37
N GLY A 180 -3.43 -18.53 -26.13
CA GLY A 180 -2.40 -17.95 -25.31
C GLY A 180 -2.93 -17.67 -23.92
N TRP A 181 -2.06 -17.30 -22.99
CA TRP A 181 -2.44 -16.92 -21.65
C TRP A 181 -2.93 -15.47 -21.62
N HIS A 182 -4.06 -15.22 -20.95
CA HIS A 182 -4.59 -13.88 -20.74
C HIS A 182 -5.22 -13.75 -19.35
N ILE A 183 -5.37 -12.52 -18.88
CA ILE A 183 -6.05 -12.19 -17.63
C ILE A 183 -7.56 -12.15 -17.90
N GLU A 184 -8.29 -13.17 -17.45
CA GLU A 184 -9.75 -13.25 -17.59
C GLU A 184 -10.45 -12.22 -16.68
N GLY A 185 -9.95 -12.01 -15.48
CA GLY A 185 -10.54 -11.07 -14.54
C GLY A 185 -9.69 -10.81 -13.30
N ILE A 186 -9.99 -9.69 -12.67
CA ILE A 186 -9.39 -9.29 -11.40
C ILE A 186 -10.50 -8.99 -10.41
N LYS A 187 -10.36 -9.49 -9.17
CA LYS A 187 -11.34 -9.32 -8.10
C LYS A 187 -10.64 -8.94 -6.80
N PHE A 188 -11.37 -8.30 -5.91
CA PHE A 188 -10.91 -8.09 -4.53
C PHE A 188 -10.86 -9.44 -3.80
N GLY A 189 -9.74 -9.70 -3.16
CA GLY A 189 -9.64 -10.74 -2.13
C GLY A 189 -10.20 -10.24 -0.81
N ALA A 190 -10.48 -11.16 0.10
CA ALA A 190 -10.99 -10.84 1.43
C ALA A 190 -10.21 -11.62 2.49
N LEU A 191 -9.75 -10.89 3.51
CA LEU A 191 -8.92 -11.41 4.59
C LEU A 191 -9.52 -12.67 5.26
N HIS A 192 -10.81 -12.61 5.63
CA HIS A 192 -11.54 -13.71 6.29
C HIS A 192 -11.74 -14.98 5.44
N LYS A 193 -11.29 -14.97 4.19
CA LYS A 193 -11.36 -16.11 3.27
C LYS A 193 -10.00 -16.75 3.01
N LEU A 194 -8.94 -16.22 3.59
CA LEU A 194 -7.61 -16.78 3.44
C LEU A 194 -7.53 -18.10 4.19
N ARG A 195 -6.76 -19.03 3.64
CA ARG A 195 -6.35 -20.26 4.32
C ARG A 195 -5.09 -19.98 5.14
N GLU A 196 -4.75 -20.86 6.06
CA GLU A 196 -3.59 -20.71 6.94
C GLU A 196 -2.28 -20.44 6.17
N ASP A 197 -2.03 -21.19 5.08
CA ASP A 197 -0.87 -20.98 4.19
C ASP A 197 -0.87 -19.60 3.49
N GLN A 198 -2.05 -19.07 3.23
CA GLN A 198 -2.26 -17.75 2.63
C GLN A 198 -2.16 -16.61 3.66
N GLU A 199 -2.54 -16.89 4.90
CA GLU A 199 -2.40 -15.95 6.01
C GLU A 199 -0.94 -15.63 6.28
N ASP A 200 -0.06 -16.63 6.30
CA ASP A 200 1.38 -16.44 6.46
C ASP A 200 1.98 -15.57 5.33
N GLN A 201 1.58 -15.83 4.09
CA GLN A 201 2.03 -15.04 2.95
C GLN A 201 1.54 -13.59 3.02
N PHE A 202 0.28 -13.39 3.42
CA PHE A 202 -0.29 -12.06 3.63
C PHE A 202 0.47 -11.31 4.72
N ALA A 203 0.70 -11.94 5.87
CA ALA A 203 1.41 -11.34 7.01
C ALA A 203 2.83 -10.89 6.63
N HIS A 204 3.59 -11.75 5.93
CA HIS A 204 4.94 -11.42 5.44
C HIS A 204 4.91 -10.29 4.40
N SER A 205 3.88 -10.25 3.55
CA SER A 205 3.75 -9.21 2.54
C SER A 205 3.36 -7.86 3.15
N LEU A 206 2.52 -7.87 4.18
CA LEU A 206 2.14 -6.68 4.95
C LEU A 206 3.35 -6.08 5.68
N ASP A 207 4.12 -6.90 6.40
CA ASP A 207 5.32 -6.47 7.13
C ASP A 207 6.33 -5.77 6.21
N SER A 208 6.45 -6.28 4.98
CA SER A 208 7.34 -5.69 3.98
C SER A 208 6.77 -4.45 3.29
N PHE A 209 5.47 -4.19 3.43
CA PHE A 209 4.77 -3.05 2.83
C PHE A 209 4.69 -1.86 3.80
N SER A 210 4.56 -2.10 5.12
CA SER A 210 4.46 -1.11 6.19
C SER A 210 5.83 -0.53 6.54
#